data_f7ce155e9082a1e009aeeb7698a8a2d6
#
_entry.id   f7ce155e9082a1e009aeeb7698a8a2d6
#
_cell.length_a   1.000
_cell.length_b   1.000
_cell.length_c   1.000
_cell.angle_alpha   90.00
_cell.angle_beta   90.00
_cell.angle_gamma   90.00
#
_symmetry.space_group_name_H-M   'P 1'
#
loop_
_entity.id
_entity.type
_entity.pdbx_description
1 polymer ?
#
loop_
_entity_poly.entity_id
_entity_poly.type
_entity_poly.pdbx_seq_one_letter_code
_entity_poly.pdbx_strand_id
1 'polypeptide(L)'
;MKVIKVGTVFSGIGSPEQALIRLNVPHKLMFACDNGERIISCDYKVEFEKVKSLSSAKEKREYVDKLYADRTRQTNYVQRSYLANYAVEDNNFYQDVILLDGSDFENKVDLFVGGSPCQSFSIAGARGGFEDTRGTLFFEYCRLVNEIKPEVFI
;
A
#
# COMPACT_ATOMS: atom_id res chain seq x y z
N MET A 1 22.70 15.67 3.62
CA MET A 1 22.24 14.38 3.04
C MET A 1 20.83 14.58 2.48
N LYS A 2 20.53 14.09 1.27
CA LYS A 2 19.19 14.21 0.65
C LYS A 2 18.17 13.48 1.53
N VAL A 3 17.00 14.08 1.80
CA VAL A 3 15.88 13.40 2.45
C VAL A 3 15.23 12.47 1.44
N ILE A 4 15.20 11.16 1.73
CA ILE A 4 14.63 10.15 0.85
C ILE A 4 13.10 10.11 1.01
N LYS A 5 12.38 10.24 -0.07
CA LYS A 5 10.91 10.11 -0.10
C LYS A 5 10.53 8.64 -0.27
N VAL A 6 9.83 8.09 0.71
CA VAL A 6 9.53 6.66 0.81
C VAL A 6 8.03 6.41 0.66
N GLY A 7 7.67 5.43 -0.17
CA GLY A 7 6.34 4.85 -0.24
C GLY A 7 6.40 3.37 0.11
N THR A 8 5.44 2.86 0.87
CA THR A 8 5.40 1.44 1.24
C THR A 8 4.04 0.82 0.99
N VAL A 9 4.03 -0.44 0.55
CA VAL A 9 2.83 -1.28 0.44
C VAL A 9 3.06 -2.63 1.08
N PHE A 10 2.01 -3.26 1.56
CA PHE A 10 2.10 -4.40 2.48
C PHE A 10 2.95 -4.00 3.70
N SER A 11 2.69 -2.77 4.17
CA SER A 11 3.57 -2.05 5.09
C SER A 11 3.69 -2.71 6.45
N GLY A 12 2.71 -3.53 6.82
CA GLY A 12 2.68 -4.18 8.12
C GLY A 12 2.84 -3.14 9.25
N ILE A 13 3.71 -3.43 10.18
CA ILE A 13 4.03 -2.53 11.32
C ILE A 13 5.24 -1.62 11.05
N GLY A 14 5.71 -1.52 9.79
CA GLY A 14 6.75 -0.56 9.42
C GLY A 14 8.19 -1.06 9.57
N SER A 15 8.50 -2.28 9.11
CA SER A 15 9.88 -2.81 9.15
C SER A 15 10.88 -2.00 8.32
N PRO A 16 10.56 -1.57 7.08
CA PRO A 16 11.45 -0.70 6.30
C PRO A 16 11.68 0.65 6.97
N GLU A 17 10.64 1.26 7.53
CA GLU A 17 10.70 2.54 8.23
C GLU A 17 11.59 2.45 9.46
N GLN A 18 11.44 1.37 10.23
CA GLN A 18 12.30 1.13 11.40
C GLN A 18 13.76 0.90 11.00
N ALA A 19 14.02 0.25 9.87
CA ALA A 19 15.38 0.09 9.36
C ALA A 19 16.01 1.45 9.00
N LEU A 20 15.29 2.33 8.31
CA LEU A 20 15.74 3.67 7.95
C LEU A 20 16.04 4.51 9.21
N ILE A 21 15.17 4.45 10.23
CA ILE A 21 15.40 5.11 11.54
C ILE A 21 16.69 4.61 12.20
N ARG A 22 16.86 3.29 12.29
CA ARG A 22 18.06 2.67 12.92
C ARG A 22 19.35 3.01 12.17
N LEU A 23 19.29 3.15 10.87
CA LEU A 23 20.43 3.53 10.03
C LEU A 23 20.65 5.04 10.00
N ASN A 24 19.86 5.83 10.72
CA ASN A 24 19.89 7.30 10.71
C ASN A 24 19.80 7.89 9.28
N VAL A 25 19.01 7.25 8.39
CA VAL A 25 18.77 7.74 7.04
C VAL A 25 17.67 8.79 7.09
N PRO A 26 17.92 10.06 6.71
CA PRO A 26 16.88 11.08 6.63
C PRO A 26 15.84 10.69 5.58
N HIS A 27 14.59 10.53 6.01
CA HIS A 27 13.51 10.11 5.12
C HIS A 27 12.19 10.80 5.46
N LYS A 28 11.27 10.77 4.50
CA LYS A 28 9.91 11.27 4.62
C LYS A 28 8.97 10.22 4.03
N LEU A 29 7.98 9.80 4.81
CA LEU A 29 6.99 8.83 4.37
C LEU A 29 5.91 9.55 3.57
N MET A 30 5.85 9.29 2.28
CA MET A 30 4.88 9.86 1.36
C MET A 30 3.53 9.18 1.46
N PHE A 31 3.54 7.85 1.62
CA PHE A 31 2.36 7.03 1.88
C PHE A 31 2.75 5.65 2.42
N ALA A 32 1.78 4.99 3.05
CA ALA A 32 1.83 3.59 3.41
C ALA A 32 0.50 2.91 3.02
N CYS A 33 0.52 1.60 2.78
CA CYS A 33 -0.68 0.84 2.41
C CYS A 33 -0.67 -0.55 3.03
N ASP A 34 -1.74 -0.86 3.78
CA ASP A 34 -1.97 -2.21 4.32
C ASP A 34 -3.44 -2.39 4.70
N ASN A 35 -4.06 -3.51 4.32
CA ASN A 35 -5.47 -3.75 4.64
C ASN A 35 -5.71 -4.34 6.04
N GLY A 36 -4.64 -4.69 6.77
CA GLY A 36 -4.74 -5.32 8.09
C GLY A 36 -5.43 -6.68 8.04
N GLU A 37 -5.18 -7.46 6.98
CA GLU A 37 -5.79 -8.78 6.69
C GLU A 37 -7.33 -8.74 6.60
N ARG A 38 -7.93 -7.56 6.40
CA ARG A 38 -9.38 -7.41 6.21
C ARG A 38 -9.75 -7.67 4.76
N ILE A 39 -10.77 -8.47 4.56
CA ILE A 39 -11.30 -8.80 3.24
C ILE A 39 -12.68 -8.16 3.10
N ILE A 40 -12.89 -7.44 2.01
CA ILE A 40 -14.20 -6.90 1.63
C ILE A 40 -14.68 -7.56 0.34
N SER A 41 -15.99 -7.71 0.22
CA SER A 41 -16.61 -8.20 -1.02
C SER A 41 -17.04 -7.02 -1.85
N CYS A 42 -16.37 -6.80 -3.00
CA CYS A 42 -16.73 -5.76 -3.97
C CYS A 42 -16.24 -6.17 -5.37
N ASP A 43 -16.75 -5.52 -6.39
CA ASP A 43 -16.15 -5.58 -7.73
C ASP A 43 -14.98 -4.58 -7.77
N TYR A 44 -13.78 -5.07 -7.54
CA TYR A 44 -12.56 -4.26 -7.49
C TYR A 44 -12.33 -3.44 -8.77
N LYS A 45 -12.69 -3.98 -9.93
CA LYS A 45 -12.53 -3.26 -11.21
C LYS A 45 -13.44 -2.04 -11.27
N VAL A 46 -14.70 -2.21 -10.89
CA VAL A 46 -15.67 -1.11 -10.84
C VAL A 46 -15.26 -0.07 -9.79
N GLU A 47 -14.84 -0.52 -8.61
CA GLU A 47 -14.43 0.38 -7.53
C GLU A 47 -13.15 1.14 -7.88
N PHE A 48 -12.19 0.52 -8.56
CA PHE A 48 -10.96 1.19 -9.00
C PHE A 48 -11.23 2.27 -10.06
N GLU A 49 -12.13 2.02 -11.01
CA GLU A 49 -12.53 3.06 -11.98
C GLU A 49 -13.20 4.26 -11.29
N LYS A 50 -14.01 4.03 -10.25
CA LYS A 50 -14.56 5.12 -9.43
C LYS A 50 -13.46 5.90 -8.72
N VAL A 51 -12.50 5.19 -8.08
CA VAL A 51 -11.34 5.84 -7.45
C VAL A 51 -10.60 6.71 -8.45
N LYS A 52 -10.29 6.21 -9.63
CA LYS A 52 -9.59 6.97 -10.68
C LYS A 52 -10.36 8.19 -11.18
N SER A 53 -11.69 8.19 -11.08
CA SER A 53 -12.52 9.33 -11.48
C SER A 53 -12.52 10.49 -10.47
N LEU A 54 -12.02 10.28 -9.26
CA LEU A 54 -11.94 11.30 -8.23
C LEU A 54 -10.75 12.25 -8.45
N SER A 55 -10.90 13.51 -8.02
CA SER A 55 -10.01 14.59 -8.40
C SER A 55 -8.71 14.66 -7.58
N SER A 56 -8.68 14.10 -6.39
CA SER A 56 -7.52 14.21 -5.50
C SER A 56 -7.21 12.91 -4.76
N ALA A 57 -5.94 12.72 -4.41
CA ALA A 57 -5.47 11.59 -3.60
C ALA A 57 -6.25 11.48 -2.27
N LYS A 58 -6.61 12.63 -1.68
CA LYS A 58 -7.41 12.68 -0.45
C LYS A 58 -8.82 12.11 -0.67
N GLU A 59 -9.53 12.55 -1.71
CA GLU A 59 -10.86 12.04 -2.03
C GLU A 59 -10.85 10.55 -2.35
N LYS A 60 -9.84 10.09 -3.09
CA LYS A 60 -9.64 8.67 -3.40
C LYS A 60 -9.46 7.84 -2.12
N ARG A 61 -8.61 8.30 -1.20
CA ARG A 61 -8.40 7.64 0.09
C ARG A 61 -9.68 7.61 0.93
N GLU A 62 -10.35 8.74 1.10
CA GLU A 62 -11.60 8.85 1.86
C GLU A 62 -12.70 7.95 1.28
N TYR A 63 -12.76 7.82 -0.05
CA TYR A 63 -13.68 6.90 -0.71
C TYR A 63 -13.39 5.45 -0.33
N VAL A 64 -12.13 5.01 -0.38
CA VAL A 64 -11.74 3.64 -0.01
C VAL A 64 -11.94 3.40 1.49
N ASP A 65 -11.63 4.37 2.34
CA ASP A 65 -11.87 4.29 3.78
C ASP A 65 -13.36 4.08 4.08
N LYS A 66 -14.24 4.82 3.40
CA LYS A 66 -15.69 4.65 3.50
C LYS A 66 -16.15 3.29 2.98
N LEU A 67 -15.63 2.85 1.84
CA LEU A 67 -15.94 1.52 1.27
C LEU A 67 -15.63 0.41 2.28
N TYR A 68 -14.48 0.48 2.95
CA TYR A 68 -14.11 -0.46 4.00
C TYR A 68 -15.03 -0.36 5.23
N ALA A 69 -15.34 0.85 5.70
CA ALA A 69 -16.24 1.07 6.83
C ALA A 69 -17.65 0.52 6.58
N ASP A 70 -18.14 0.63 5.35
CA ASP A 70 -19.47 0.14 4.95
C ASP A 70 -19.51 -1.39 4.79
N ARG A 71 -18.38 -2.03 4.48
CA ARG A 71 -18.29 -3.46 4.15
C ARG A 71 -17.76 -4.35 5.27
N THR A 72 -17.04 -3.80 6.24
CA THR A 72 -16.51 -4.59 7.36
C THR A 72 -16.52 -3.80 8.66
N ARG A 73 -16.81 -4.50 9.77
CA ARG A 73 -16.71 -3.94 11.13
C ARG A 73 -15.33 -4.17 11.76
N GLN A 74 -14.45 -4.87 11.06
CA GLN A 74 -13.12 -5.15 11.57
C GLN A 74 -12.27 -3.89 11.57
N THR A 75 -11.57 -3.64 12.67
CA THR A 75 -10.63 -2.52 12.79
C THR A 75 -9.30 -2.88 12.11
N ASN A 76 -8.74 -1.95 11.34
CA ASN A 76 -7.37 -2.07 10.85
C ASN A 76 -6.38 -1.77 11.98
N TYR A 77 -5.98 -2.78 12.73
CA TYR A 77 -5.00 -2.63 13.81
C TYR A 77 -3.59 -2.34 13.27
N VAL A 78 -3.27 -2.79 12.05
CA VAL A 78 -2.01 -2.48 11.37
C VAL A 78 -1.90 -0.97 11.14
N GLN A 79 -2.92 -0.35 10.55
CA GLN A 79 -2.99 1.10 10.36
C GLN A 79 -2.83 1.85 11.68
N ARG A 80 -3.58 1.43 12.71
CA ARG A 80 -3.51 2.09 14.04
C ARG A 80 -2.12 2.02 14.64
N SER A 81 -1.48 0.85 14.59
CA SER A 81 -0.12 0.65 15.06
C SER A 81 0.88 1.48 14.24
N TYR A 82 0.74 1.44 12.91
CA TYR A 82 1.63 2.16 12.01
C TYR A 82 1.59 3.67 12.26
N LEU A 83 0.42 4.26 12.26
CA LEU A 83 0.23 5.73 12.46
C LEU A 83 0.57 6.18 13.89
N ALA A 84 0.57 5.29 14.87
CA ALA A 84 1.05 5.59 16.22
C ALA A 84 2.58 5.68 16.33
N ASN A 85 3.30 5.06 15.37
CA ASN A 85 4.77 4.98 15.39
C ASN A 85 5.43 5.87 14.33
N TYR A 86 4.74 6.16 13.22
CA TYR A 86 5.34 6.86 12.08
C TYR A 86 4.47 8.02 11.63
N ALA A 87 5.10 9.18 11.39
CA ALA A 87 4.46 10.32 10.76
C ALA A 87 4.45 10.11 9.24
N VAL A 88 3.27 10.00 8.65
CA VAL A 88 3.05 9.89 7.21
C VAL A 88 2.54 11.24 6.69
N GLU A 89 3.07 11.69 5.54
CA GLU A 89 2.62 12.93 4.90
C GLU A 89 1.10 12.93 4.69
N ASP A 90 0.42 14.00 5.12
CA ASP A 90 -1.03 14.18 5.02
C ASP A 90 -1.85 12.98 5.53
N ASN A 91 -1.32 12.18 6.46
CA ASN A 91 -1.91 10.91 6.91
C ASN A 91 -2.24 9.95 5.75
N ASN A 92 -1.42 9.91 4.70
CA ASN A 92 -1.60 9.08 3.52
C ASN A 92 -1.37 7.59 3.82
N PHE A 93 -2.24 7.01 4.63
CA PHE A 93 -2.32 5.58 4.84
C PHE A 93 -3.51 5.02 4.07
N TYR A 94 -3.26 4.12 3.13
CA TYR A 94 -4.25 3.51 2.25
C TYR A 94 -4.64 2.12 2.74
N GLN A 95 -5.92 1.76 2.57
CA GLN A 95 -6.48 0.50 3.07
C GLN A 95 -6.28 -0.68 2.12
N ASP A 96 -6.04 -0.42 0.83
CA ASP A 96 -6.04 -1.48 -0.17
C ASP A 96 -5.10 -1.16 -1.33
N VAL A 97 -4.19 -2.08 -1.61
CA VAL A 97 -3.22 -1.95 -2.70
C VAL A 97 -3.87 -2.00 -4.08
N ILE A 98 -4.98 -2.75 -4.22
CA ILE A 98 -5.71 -2.88 -5.49
C ILE A 98 -6.43 -1.55 -5.83
N LEU A 99 -6.92 -0.86 -4.81
CA LEU A 99 -7.63 0.41 -4.94
C LEU A 99 -6.72 1.65 -4.82
N LEU A 100 -5.42 1.46 -4.61
CA LEU A 100 -4.45 2.55 -4.58
C LEU A 100 -4.13 3.01 -6.02
N ASP A 101 -4.39 4.28 -6.31
CA ASP A 101 -3.98 4.92 -7.57
C ASP A 101 -2.55 5.47 -7.42
N GLY A 102 -1.58 4.76 -7.99
CA GLY A 102 -0.17 5.13 -7.91
C GLY A 102 0.18 6.40 -8.69
N SER A 103 -0.67 6.82 -9.64
CA SER A 103 -0.41 8.03 -10.43
C SER A 103 -0.40 9.32 -9.59
N ASP A 104 -1.07 9.32 -8.44
CA ASP A 104 -1.02 10.44 -7.48
C ASP A 104 0.39 10.67 -6.93
N PHE A 105 1.24 9.65 -6.98
CA PHE A 105 2.63 9.64 -6.50
C PHE A 105 3.67 9.56 -7.61
N GLU A 106 3.28 9.71 -8.87
CA GLU A 106 4.19 9.65 -10.02
C GLU A 106 5.35 10.62 -9.84
N ASN A 107 6.59 10.09 -9.93
CA ASN A 107 7.85 10.81 -9.75
C ASN A 107 7.99 11.55 -8.39
N LYS A 108 7.20 11.17 -7.38
CA LYS A 108 7.23 11.77 -6.04
C LYS A 108 7.87 10.88 -4.98
N VAL A 109 8.28 9.67 -5.33
CA VAL A 109 8.85 8.65 -4.44
C VAL A 109 10.24 8.28 -4.92
N ASP A 110 11.23 8.38 -4.04
CA ASP A 110 12.61 7.97 -4.34
C ASP A 110 12.78 6.46 -4.10
N LEU A 111 12.22 5.95 -2.99
CA LEU A 111 12.27 4.54 -2.59
C LEU A 111 10.87 3.97 -2.40
N PHE A 112 10.53 2.94 -3.15
CA PHE A 112 9.27 2.21 -3.03
C PHE A 112 9.51 0.79 -2.53
N VAL A 113 8.92 0.40 -1.41
CA VAL A 113 9.13 -0.90 -0.77
C VAL A 113 7.81 -1.67 -0.66
N GLY A 114 7.84 -2.95 -1.04
CA GLY A 114 6.65 -3.80 -0.92
C GLY A 114 6.96 -5.29 -0.87
N GLY A 115 6.62 -5.93 0.23
CA GLY A 115 6.70 -7.38 0.39
C GLY A 115 5.37 -8.06 0.13
N SER A 116 5.03 -8.36 -1.13
CA SER A 116 3.77 -9.07 -1.44
C SER A 116 3.72 -10.45 -0.75
N PRO A 117 2.53 -10.91 -0.28
CA PRO A 117 2.41 -12.22 0.33
C PRO A 117 2.85 -13.35 -0.61
N CYS A 118 3.87 -14.13 -0.19
CA CYS A 118 4.47 -15.20 -1.00
C CYS A 118 3.79 -16.56 -0.84
N GLN A 119 2.68 -16.66 -0.10
CA GLN A 119 2.05 -17.94 0.22
C GLN A 119 1.62 -18.75 -1.00
N SER A 120 1.25 -18.09 -2.10
CA SER A 120 0.89 -18.73 -3.37
C SER A 120 2.09 -19.33 -4.12
N PHE A 121 3.30 -18.84 -3.85
CA PHE A 121 4.55 -19.30 -4.48
C PHE A 121 5.36 -20.23 -3.58
N SER A 122 5.02 -20.33 -2.30
CA SER A 122 5.73 -21.17 -1.32
C SER A 122 5.43 -22.65 -1.51
N ILE A 123 6.44 -23.50 -1.27
CA ILE A 123 6.29 -24.98 -1.24
C ILE A 123 5.28 -25.41 -0.16
N ALA A 124 5.15 -24.64 0.93
CA ALA A 124 4.19 -24.88 2.00
C ALA A 124 2.76 -24.40 1.66
N GLY A 125 2.58 -23.61 0.61
CA GLY A 125 1.28 -23.18 0.11
C GLY A 125 0.69 -24.16 -0.91
N ALA A 126 -0.56 -23.94 -1.30
CA ALA A 126 -1.29 -24.81 -2.25
C ALA A 126 -0.77 -24.76 -3.70
N ARG A 127 0.38 -24.11 -3.96
CA ARG A 127 0.98 -23.90 -5.29
C ARG A 127 0.01 -23.31 -6.32
N GLY A 128 -0.92 -22.45 -5.87
CA GLY A 128 -1.88 -21.76 -6.75
C GLY A 128 -1.23 -20.81 -7.76
N GLY A 129 0.06 -20.47 -7.54
CA GLY A 129 0.82 -19.62 -8.46
C GLY A 129 0.14 -18.27 -8.73
N PHE A 130 0.12 -17.87 -9.98
CA PHE A 130 -0.48 -16.61 -10.42
C PHE A 130 -2.03 -16.64 -10.49
N GLU A 131 -2.66 -17.80 -10.36
CA GLU A 131 -4.13 -17.94 -10.35
C GLU A 131 -4.75 -17.70 -8.97
N ASP A 132 -3.94 -17.76 -7.89
CA ASP A 132 -4.40 -17.43 -6.54
C ASP A 132 -4.52 -15.90 -6.39
N THR A 133 -5.53 -15.42 -5.67
CA THR A 133 -5.73 -13.99 -5.35
C THR A 133 -4.52 -13.34 -4.71
N ARG A 134 -3.69 -14.10 -3.99
CA ARG A 134 -2.43 -13.63 -3.39
C ARG A 134 -1.31 -13.48 -4.42
N GLY A 135 -1.34 -14.27 -5.52
CA GLY A 135 -0.47 -14.08 -6.67
C GLY A 135 -0.78 -12.80 -7.44
N THR A 136 -2.04 -12.36 -7.44
CA THR A 136 -2.46 -11.09 -8.07
C THR A 136 -1.90 -9.87 -7.34
N LEU A 137 -1.63 -9.94 -6.04
CA LEU A 137 -1.05 -8.83 -5.27
C LEU A 137 0.38 -8.47 -5.70
N PHE A 138 1.15 -9.46 -6.20
CA PHE A 138 2.43 -9.17 -6.84
C PHE A 138 2.27 -8.32 -8.10
N PHE A 139 1.25 -8.59 -8.92
CA PHE A 139 0.98 -7.79 -10.11
C PHE A 139 0.52 -6.37 -9.75
N GLU A 140 -0.21 -6.21 -8.65
CA GLU A 140 -0.55 -4.89 -8.12
C GLU A 140 0.70 -4.11 -7.69
N TYR A 141 1.66 -4.77 -7.06
CA TYR A 141 2.96 -4.16 -6.79
C TYR A 141 3.65 -3.71 -8.06
N CYS A 142 3.71 -4.56 -9.09
CA CYS A 142 4.29 -4.21 -10.39
C CYS A 142 3.56 -3.05 -11.07
N ARG A 143 2.21 -3.02 -10.97
CA ARG A 143 1.40 -1.90 -11.47
C ARG A 143 1.80 -0.60 -10.79
N LEU A 144 1.90 -0.61 -9.47
CA LEU A 144 2.28 0.56 -8.69
C LEU A 144 3.71 1.03 -9.00
N VAL A 145 4.68 0.11 -9.19
CA VAL A 145 6.03 0.49 -9.65
C VAL A 145 5.97 1.24 -10.97
N ASN A 146 5.14 0.77 -11.92
CA ASN A 146 4.98 1.42 -13.22
C ASN A 146 4.26 2.78 -13.15
N GLU A 147 3.28 2.93 -12.25
CA GLU A 147 2.53 4.18 -12.06
C GLU A 147 3.34 5.23 -11.28
N ILE A 148 4.00 4.82 -10.20
CA ILE A 148 4.76 5.70 -9.31
C ILE A 148 6.09 6.14 -9.92
N LYS A 149 6.74 5.26 -10.68
CA LYS A 149 8.07 5.46 -11.28
C LYS A 149 9.13 5.89 -10.24
N PRO A 150 9.32 5.11 -9.16
CA PRO A 150 10.30 5.43 -8.13
C PRO A 150 11.73 5.32 -8.66
N GLU A 151 12.70 6.02 -8.03
CA GLU A 151 14.13 5.88 -8.38
C GLU A 151 14.64 4.46 -8.05
N VAL A 152 14.18 3.89 -6.93
CA VAL A 152 14.53 2.54 -6.47
C VAL A 152 13.28 1.85 -5.95
N PHE A 153 13.15 0.54 -6.19
CA PHE A 153 12.10 -0.30 -5.62
C PHE A 153 12.67 -1.63 -5.10
N ILE A 154 12.05 -2.18 -4.04
CA ILE A 154 12.45 -3.42 -3.34
C ILE A 154 11.21 -4.26 -3.05
#